data_d1f1a7f0080efafe79e2be6fca112607
#
_entry.id   d1f1a7f0080efafe79e2be6fca112607
#
_cell.length_a   1.000
_cell.length_b   1.000
_cell.length_c   1.000
_cell.angle_alpha   90.00
_cell.angle_beta   90.00
_cell.angle_gamma   90.00
#
_symmetry.space_group_name_H-M   'P 1'
#
loop_
_entity.id
_entity.type
_entity.pdbx_description
1 polymer ?
#
loop_
_entity_poly.entity_id
_entity_poly.type
_entity_poly.pdbx_seq_one_letter_code
_entity_poly.pdbx_strand_id
1 'polypeptide(L)'
;MMNKLLTSLFLSSLITLGGCGLTKENYYVKHVEFPQDATLEQKIDMAARLVPTPQQAAWQQMELTAFLHFGINTFTGREWGDGQEDPAIFNPTELDAEQWVRSLKDAGFKMVLLTAKHHDGFCLWPTATTKHSVASSPWKNGQGDVVKELRNACDKYDMKFGVYLSPWDRNAECYGDSPKYNEFFIRQLTELLTNYGEVHEVWFDGANGEGPNGKKQVYDWDAFYKTIQQLQPKAVMAIMGDDVRWVGNEKGLGRETEWSATVLTPGIYARSEENNKRLGVFSKAEDLGSRAMLEKATELFWYPSEVDVSIRPGWFYHAEEDSKVKSLKHLADIYFQSVGYNSVLLLNIPPDRRGLINEADVQRLNEFAAYREKIFTNNRVEKGRKDWEAVSGSETVYSLKPESEINVVMLQEDITKGQRVESFTVEALTEQGWQEVAKGTTVGYKRMVRFPAVKATQLRVKINECRLTAHISQVAAYYADPLEEENRTENWNNLPRASWKQVAASPLTIDLGKEVEISAFTYAPLKAEAKPTMAFRYKFYVSADGKNWKEVPANGEFSNIMHNPLPQTVTFGQKEKARFIKLEATTPTATTAQVEMNEIGVTVAP
;
A
#
# COMPACT_ATOMS: atom_id res chain seq x y z
N MET A 1 26.68 79.91 -31.33
CA MET A 1 25.68 79.82 -30.23
C MET A 1 24.67 78.76 -30.62
N MET A 2 24.67 77.80 -29.98
CA MET A 2 24.00 76.62 -29.71
C MET A 2 22.47 76.69 -29.81
N ASN A 3 21.84 75.78 -30.53
CA ASN A 3 20.51 75.29 -30.18
C ASN A 3 20.42 73.82 -30.60
N LYS A 4 20.17 73.01 -29.60
CA LYS A 4 20.00 71.56 -29.70
C LYS A 4 18.54 71.27 -30.13
N LEU A 5 18.36 70.53 -31.22
CA LEU A 5 17.10 69.87 -31.54
C LEU A 5 17.26 68.41 -31.12
N LEU A 6 16.39 67.99 -30.19
CA LEU A 6 16.16 66.58 -29.86
C LEU A 6 15.28 65.98 -30.96
N THR A 7 15.84 64.99 -31.65
CA THR A 7 15.07 64.10 -32.52
C THR A 7 14.84 62.79 -31.76
N SER A 8 13.57 62.54 -31.41
CA SER A 8 13.14 61.25 -30.82
C SER A 8 13.09 60.21 -31.93
N LEU A 9 13.98 59.24 -31.84
CA LEU A 9 13.89 57.99 -32.61
C LEU A 9 12.86 57.08 -31.93
N PHE A 10 11.76 56.83 -32.63
CA PHE A 10 10.88 55.69 -32.34
C PHE A 10 11.60 54.42 -32.83
N LEU A 11 12.13 53.63 -31.90
CA LEU A 11 12.63 52.31 -32.18
C LEU A 11 11.42 51.36 -32.13
N SER A 12 10.87 50.98 -33.28
CA SER A 12 9.93 49.87 -33.41
C SER A 12 10.71 48.57 -33.20
N SER A 13 10.61 48.04 -31.98
CA SER A 13 11.09 46.68 -31.71
C SER A 13 10.15 45.70 -32.39
N LEU A 14 10.60 45.10 -33.49
CA LEU A 14 10.06 43.85 -33.99
C LEU A 14 10.26 42.80 -32.87
N ILE A 15 9.18 42.45 -32.20
CA ILE A 15 9.17 41.25 -31.39
C ILE A 15 9.11 40.08 -32.38
N THR A 16 10.27 39.52 -32.69
CA THR A 16 10.36 38.18 -33.23
C THR A 16 9.84 37.25 -32.17
N LEU A 17 8.64 36.71 -32.38
CA LEU A 17 8.15 35.55 -31.71
C LEU A 17 9.13 34.39 -32.02
N GLY A 18 10.24 34.37 -31.29
CA GLY A 18 11.04 33.19 -31.14
C GLY A 18 10.17 32.15 -30.49
N GLY A 19 9.77 31.13 -31.22
CA GLY A 19 9.12 29.95 -30.67
C GLY A 19 10.01 29.42 -29.56
N CYS A 20 9.66 29.77 -28.31
CA CYS A 20 10.22 29.13 -27.15
C CYS A 20 9.74 27.68 -27.25
N GLY A 21 10.59 26.82 -27.76
CA GLY A 21 10.38 25.39 -27.67
C GLY A 21 10.21 25.09 -26.20
N LEU A 22 8.96 24.85 -25.80
CA LEU A 22 8.65 24.32 -24.49
C LEU A 22 9.50 23.07 -24.32
N THR A 23 10.50 23.15 -23.47
CA THR A 23 11.28 21.98 -23.09
C THR A 23 10.31 20.96 -22.56
N LYS A 24 10.40 19.72 -23.02
CA LYS A 24 9.52 18.59 -22.69
C LYS A 24 9.31 18.40 -21.17
N GLU A 25 10.18 18.99 -20.35
CA GLU A 25 10.19 18.88 -18.89
C GLU A 25 9.12 19.69 -18.15
N ASN A 26 8.50 20.69 -18.78
CA ASN A 26 7.52 21.55 -18.14
C ASN A 26 6.08 21.34 -18.64
N TYR A 27 5.84 20.34 -19.49
CA TYR A 27 4.54 20.12 -20.07
C TYR A 27 3.81 18.96 -19.37
N TYR A 28 3.28 19.23 -18.18
CA TYR A 28 2.32 18.32 -17.52
C TYR A 28 1.19 19.13 -16.89
N VAL A 29 0.02 18.49 -16.79
CA VAL A 29 -1.15 19.00 -16.07
C VAL A 29 -1.69 17.85 -15.24
N LYS A 30 -1.39 17.83 -13.93
CA LYS A 30 -1.87 16.78 -13.01
C LYS A 30 -3.27 17.03 -12.45
N HIS A 31 -3.82 18.23 -12.64
CA HIS A 31 -5.15 18.63 -12.21
C HIS A 31 -5.78 19.55 -13.25
N VAL A 32 -7.03 19.33 -13.55
CA VAL A 32 -7.82 20.17 -14.45
C VAL A 32 -9.22 20.41 -13.88
N GLU A 33 -9.65 21.67 -13.89
CA GLU A 33 -11.03 22.05 -13.61
C GLU A 33 -11.79 22.15 -14.94
N PHE A 34 -12.96 21.53 -15.02
CA PHE A 34 -13.78 21.59 -16.21
C PHE A 34 -14.58 22.91 -16.23
N PRO A 35 -14.62 23.62 -17.36
CA PRO A 35 -15.55 24.74 -17.53
C PRO A 35 -16.98 24.32 -17.18
N GLN A 36 -17.74 25.25 -16.59
CA GLN A 36 -19.09 24.97 -16.09
C GLN A 36 -20.06 24.50 -17.19
N ASP A 37 -19.84 24.96 -18.42
CA ASP A 37 -20.60 24.66 -19.63
C ASP A 37 -19.93 23.61 -20.53
N ALA A 38 -18.85 22.97 -20.06
CA ALA A 38 -18.13 21.98 -20.85
C ALA A 38 -19.01 20.76 -21.15
N THR A 39 -19.08 20.42 -22.45
CA THR A 39 -19.75 19.20 -22.91
C THR A 39 -18.96 17.95 -22.48
N LEU A 40 -19.60 16.80 -22.46
CA LEU A 40 -18.91 15.53 -22.16
C LEU A 40 -17.72 15.28 -23.11
N GLU A 41 -17.85 15.60 -24.39
CA GLU A 41 -16.77 15.45 -25.37
C GLU A 41 -15.57 16.33 -25.02
N GLN A 42 -15.80 17.59 -24.61
CA GLN A 42 -14.73 18.48 -24.15
C GLN A 42 -14.07 17.94 -22.88
N LYS A 43 -14.84 17.43 -21.92
CA LYS A 43 -14.29 16.81 -20.70
C LYS A 43 -13.45 15.57 -21.02
N ILE A 44 -13.88 14.74 -21.97
CA ILE A 44 -13.10 13.57 -22.44
C ILE A 44 -11.79 14.02 -23.08
N ASP A 45 -11.80 15.06 -23.95
CA ASP A 45 -10.59 15.61 -24.54
C ASP A 45 -9.62 16.14 -23.48
N MET A 46 -10.11 16.89 -22.51
CA MET A 46 -9.30 17.40 -21.39
C MET A 46 -8.74 16.25 -20.53
N ALA A 47 -9.55 15.23 -20.24
CA ALA A 47 -9.12 14.05 -19.51
C ALA A 47 -8.02 13.27 -20.23
N ALA A 48 -8.11 13.14 -21.56
CA ALA A 48 -7.10 12.47 -22.37
C ALA A 48 -5.74 13.22 -22.42
N ARG A 49 -5.73 14.50 -22.09
CA ARG A 49 -4.54 15.35 -22.03
C ARG A 49 -3.95 15.51 -20.63
N LEU A 50 -4.64 15.01 -19.62
CA LEU A 50 -4.14 14.99 -18.26
C LEU A 50 -2.95 14.03 -18.18
N VAL A 51 -1.84 14.46 -17.58
CA VAL A 51 -0.59 13.70 -17.52
C VAL A 51 0.04 13.79 -16.12
N PRO A 52 0.86 12.80 -15.73
CA PRO A 52 1.56 12.83 -14.46
C PRO A 52 2.60 13.95 -14.39
N THR A 53 2.92 14.36 -13.16
CA THR A 53 4.20 15.06 -12.93
C THR A 53 5.37 14.12 -13.23
N PRO A 54 6.58 14.64 -13.48
CA PRO A 54 7.78 13.80 -13.64
C PRO A 54 8.01 12.86 -12.46
N GLN A 55 7.72 13.32 -11.24
CA GLN A 55 7.83 12.54 -10.01
C GLN A 55 6.81 11.39 -9.96
N GLN A 56 5.55 11.67 -10.29
CA GLN A 56 4.51 10.65 -10.36
C GLN A 56 4.82 9.60 -11.45
N ALA A 57 5.29 10.04 -12.62
CA ALA A 57 5.69 9.12 -13.69
C ALA A 57 6.86 8.22 -13.25
N ALA A 58 7.90 8.78 -12.62
CA ALA A 58 9.03 8.03 -12.10
C ALA A 58 8.60 7.06 -10.98
N TRP A 59 7.65 7.47 -10.13
CA TRP A 59 7.09 6.64 -9.07
C TRP A 59 6.30 5.45 -9.66
N GLN A 60 5.41 5.67 -10.62
CA GLN A 60 4.67 4.59 -11.28
C GLN A 60 5.60 3.56 -11.95
N GLN A 61 6.75 4.01 -12.48
CA GLN A 61 7.76 3.13 -13.08
C GLN A 61 8.48 2.23 -12.08
N MET A 62 8.40 2.49 -10.78
CA MET A 62 8.97 1.61 -9.76
C MET A 62 8.23 0.28 -9.67
N GLU A 63 6.92 0.26 -9.88
CA GLU A 63 6.04 -0.92 -9.88
C GLU A 63 5.97 -1.66 -8.55
N LEU A 64 7.14 -1.96 -7.94
CA LEU A 64 7.29 -2.74 -6.72
C LEU A 64 8.17 -1.99 -5.72
N THR A 65 7.57 -1.59 -4.62
CA THR A 65 8.18 -0.88 -3.50
C THR A 65 7.98 -1.64 -2.20
N ALA A 66 8.86 -1.45 -1.24
CA ALA A 66 8.83 -2.17 0.03
C ALA A 66 8.44 -1.24 1.18
N PHE A 67 7.60 -1.72 2.07
CA PHE A 67 7.32 -1.12 3.35
C PHE A 67 8.05 -1.87 4.47
N LEU A 68 8.62 -1.18 5.43
CA LEU A 68 9.20 -1.76 6.62
C LEU A 68 8.48 -1.20 7.85
N HIS A 69 7.53 -1.96 8.40
CA HIS A 69 6.97 -1.67 9.72
C HIS A 69 7.92 -2.21 10.78
N PHE A 70 8.68 -1.32 11.35
CA PHE A 70 9.60 -1.60 12.45
C PHE A 70 9.50 -0.47 13.48
N GLY A 71 9.52 -0.80 14.75
CA GLY A 71 9.36 0.19 15.81
C GLY A 71 9.15 -0.46 17.17
N ILE A 72 8.66 0.32 18.14
CA ILE A 72 8.40 -0.20 19.47
C ILE A 72 7.33 -1.30 19.46
N ASN A 73 6.41 -1.26 18.52
CA ASN A 73 5.35 -2.27 18.33
C ASN A 73 5.91 -3.66 17.97
N THR A 74 7.05 -3.74 17.30
CA THR A 74 7.77 -5.00 17.07
C THR A 74 8.08 -5.70 18.41
N PHE A 75 8.33 -4.94 19.48
CA PHE A 75 8.71 -5.46 20.80
C PHE A 75 7.52 -5.70 21.71
N THR A 76 6.43 -4.95 21.56
CA THR A 76 5.18 -5.15 22.31
C THR A 76 4.30 -6.27 21.73
N GLY A 77 4.46 -6.58 20.42
CA GLY A 77 3.56 -7.47 19.69
C GLY A 77 2.18 -6.84 19.45
N ARG A 78 2.11 -5.51 19.29
CA ARG A 78 0.89 -4.76 18.98
C ARG A 78 1.02 -4.08 17.63
N GLU A 79 -0.14 -3.85 16.97
CA GLU A 79 -0.16 -3.13 15.69
C GLU A 79 -0.14 -1.61 15.88
N TRP A 80 -0.87 -1.09 16.86
CA TRP A 80 -1.02 0.35 17.02
C TRP A 80 -0.33 0.92 18.27
N GLY A 81 -0.03 0.10 19.25
CA GLY A 81 0.46 0.54 20.55
C GLY A 81 -0.58 1.38 21.31
N ASP A 82 -0.20 1.99 22.39
CA ASP A 82 -1.04 2.91 23.16
C ASP A 82 -0.40 4.27 23.45
N GLY A 83 0.86 4.44 23.04
CA GLY A 83 1.63 5.66 23.24
C GLY A 83 2.24 5.77 24.65
N GLN A 84 2.16 4.71 25.46
CA GLN A 84 2.70 4.66 26.82
C GLN A 84 3.82 3.62 26.94
N GLU A 85 4.29 3.10 25.83
CA GLU A 85 5.35 2.11 25.77
C GLU A 85 6.64 2.71 26.33
N ASP A 86 7.31 1.96 27.24
CA ASP A 86 8.62 2.36 27.74
C ASP A 86 9.66 2.26 26.61
N PRO A 87 10.33 3.35 26.22
CA PRO A 87 11.43 3.30 25.24
C PRO A 87 12.49 2.25 25.54
N ALA A 88 12.65 1.85 26.81
CA ALA A 88 13.63 0.83 27.21
C ALA A 88 13.38 -0.56 26.61
N ILE A 89 12.17 -0.85 26.15
CA ILE A 89 11.87 -2.13 25.49
C ILE A 89 12.41 -2.21 24.06
N PHE A 90 12.65 -1.06 23.41
CA PHE A 90 13.22 -1.03 22.07
C PHE A 90 14.72 -1.35 22.14
N ASN A 91 15.08 -2.59 21.85
CA ASN A 91 16.47 -3.04 21.94
C ASN A 91 16.75 -4.17 20.92
N PRO A 92 16.79 -3.88 19.60
CA PRO A 92 17.18 -4.87 18.61
C PRO A 92 18.63 -5.32 18.84
N THR A 93 18.86 -6.65 18.81
CA THR A 93 20.16 -7.24 19.17
C THR A 93 21.14 -7.29 18.01
N GLU A 94 20.63 -7.32 16.76
CA GLU A 94 21.41 -7.60 15.54
C GLU A 94 20.98 -6.70 14.36
N LEU A 95 20.45 -5.50 14.63
CA LEU A 95 19.92 -4.64 13.57
C LEU A 95 20.93 -4.45 12.43
N ASP A 96 20.53 -4.88 11.23
CA ASP A 96 21.30 -4.76 10.00
C ASP A 96 20.44 -4.23 8.86
N ALA A 97 20.44 -2.90 8.69
CA ALA A 97 19.73 -2.25 7.61
C ALA A 97 20.29 -2.59 6.22
N GLU A 98 21.55 -3.04 6.12
CA GLU A 98 22.10 -3.53 4.87
C GLU A 98 21.49 -4.88 4.47
N GLN A 99 21.23 -5.77 5.45
CA GLN A 99 20.50 -7.01 5.20
C GLN A 99 19.09 -6.71 4.67
N TRP A 100 18.40 -5.73 5.24
CA TRP A 100 17.09 -5.30 4.74
C TRP A 100 17.16 -4.90 3.26
N VAL A 101 18.03 -3.94 2.95
CA VAL A 101 18.13 -3.39 1.60
C VAL A 101 18.61 -4.43 0.58
N ARG A 102 19.58 -5.29 0.94
CA ARG A 102 20.03 -6.37 0.06
C ARG A 102 18.92 -7.35 -0.27
N SER A 103 18.21 -7.85 0.75
CA SER A 103 17.09 -8.79 0.56
C SER A 103 16.01 -8.21 -0.34
N LEU A 104 15.69 -6.93 -0.17
CA LEU A 104 14.72 -6.23 -1.01
C LEU A 104 15.23 -5.98 -2.43
N LYS A 105 16.49 -5.55 -2.58
CA LYS A 105 17.13 -5.32 -3.88
C LYS A 105 17.19 -6.59 -4.71
N ASP A 106 17.62 -7.69 -4.10
CA ASP A 106 17.71 -9.02 -4.73
C ASP A 106 16.32 -9.51 -5.14
N ALA A 107 15.29 -9.18 -4.37
CA ALA A 107 13.92 -9.46 -4.72
C ALA A 107 13.32 -8.47 -5.76
N GLY A 108 14.08 -7.49 -6.25
CA GLY A 108 13.70 -6.60 -7.34
C GLY A 108 12.90 -5.36 -6.95
N PHE A 109 12.82 -5.03 -5.65
CA PHE A 109 12.23 -3.79 -5.18
C PHE A 109 13.06 -2.57 -5.61
N LYS A 110 12.39 -1.44 -5.81
CA LYS A 110 13.03 -0.20 -6.31
C LYS A 110 13.13 0.89 -5.25
N MET A 111 12.33 0.82 -4.22
CA MET A 111 12.30 1.76 -3.12
C MET A 111 11.97 1.03 -1.82
N VAL A 112 12.45 1.57 -0.71
CA VAL A 112 12.08 1.15 0.63
C VAL A 112 11.52 2.35 1.41
N LEU A 113 10.39 2.13 2.07
CA LEU A 113 9.67 3.07 2.92
C LEU A 113 9.72 2.57 4.36
N LEU A 114 10.20 3.40 5.30
CA LEU A 114 10.29 3.06 6.72
C LEU A 114 9.23 3.79 7.54
N THR A 115 8.55 3.09 8.44
CA THR A 115 7.74 3.72 9.48
C THR A 115 8.64 4.43 10.49
N ALA A 116 9.10 5.65 10.15
CA ALA A 116 9.97 6.42 11.03
C ALA A 116 9.30 6.75 12.38
N LYS A 117 7.98 6.96 12.37
CA LYS A 117 7.12 7.04 13.57
C LYS A 117 5.74 6.49 13.23
N HIS A 118 5.26 5.49 13.97
CA HIS A 118 3.90 4.96 13.87
C HIS A 118 2.96 5.66 14.86
N HIS A 119 1.71 5.21 15.01
CA HIS A 119 0.68 5.83 15.87
C HIS A 119 1.02 5.87 17.35
N ASP A 120 1.88 4.97 17.84
CA ASP A 120 2.42 4.97 19.19
C ASP A 120 3.27 6.22 19.51
N GLY A 121 3.73 6.95 18.50
CA GLY A 121 4.55 8.16 18.63
C GLY A 121 6.03 7.91 18.83
N PHE A 122 6.49 6.64 18.83
CA PHE A 122 7.90 6.32 19.01
C PHE A 122 8.72 6.62 17.75
N CYS A 123 9.73 7.47 17.90
CA CYS A 123 10.56 7.93 16.80
C CYS A 123 11.81 7.05 16.63
N LEU A 124 12.02 6.52 15.43
CA LEU A 124 13.19 5.70 15.07
C LEU A 124 14.47 6.50 14.81
N TRP A 125 14.44 7.81 15.01
CA TRP A 125 15.59 8.72 14.94
C TRP A 125 15.70 9.54 16.23
N PRO A 126 16.89 10.08 16.56
CA PRO A 126 17.11 10.87 17.77
C PRO A 126 16.51 12.28 17.61
N THR A 127 15.17 12.36 17.53
CA THR A 127 14.44 13.62 17.38
C THR A 127 14.65 14.56 18.56
N ALA A 128 14.70 15.86 18.29
CA ALA A 128 14.72 16.88 19.33
C ALA A 128 13.32 17.18 19.90
N THR A 129 12.24 16.62 19.33
CA THR A 129 10.86 17.00 19.64
C THR A 129 10.26 16.23 20.81
N THR A 130 10.70 14.99 21.05
CA THR A 130 10.19 14.13 22.12
C THR A 130 11.28 13.22 22.67
N LYS A 131 11.10 12.75 23.92
CA LYS A 131 11.90 11.69 24.51
C LYS A 131 11.42 10.28 24.12
N HIS A 132 10.23 10.16 23.55
CA HIS A 132 9.69 8.88 23.08
C HIS A 132 10.35 8.50 21.75
N SER A 133 11.62 8.08 21.83
CA SER A 133 12.46 7.81 20.67
C SER A 133 13.61 6.86 21.00
N VAL A 134 14.32 6.42 19.98
CA VAL A 134 15.54 5.59 20.09
C VAL A 134 16.60 6.22 21.01
N ALA A 135 16.63 7.55 21.17
CA ALA A 135 17.56 8.24 22.06
C ALA A 135 17.32 7.92 23.55
N SER A 136 16.14 7.47 23.92
CA SER A 136 15.78 7.05 25.27
C SER A 136 15.84 5.53 25.47
N SER A 137 16.18 4.77 24.42
CA SER A 137 16.29 3.32 24.47
C SER A 137 17.71 2.88 24.89
N PRO A 138 17.90 1.64 25.41
CA PRO A 138 19.23 1.08 25.66
C PRO A 138 19.99 0.73 24.38
N TRP A 139 19.30 0.65 23.24
CA TRP A 139 19.91 0.30 21.97
C TRP A 139 21.02 1.29 21.59
N LYS A 140 22.21 0.75 21.31
CA LYS A 140 23.43 1.54 21.05
C LYS A 140 23.69 2.62 22.10
N ASN A 141 23.31 2.38 23.37
CA ASN A 141 23.44 3.35 24.49
C ASN A 141 22.71 4.69 24.19
N GLY A 142 21.56 4.66 23.54
CA GLY A 142 20.79 5.85 23.17
C GLY A 142 21.37 6.66 22.00
N GLN A 143 22.37 6.13 21.29
CA GLN A 143 23.01 6.79 20.14
C GLN A 143 22.59 6.17 18.81
N GLY A 144 21.61 5.29 18.81
CA GLY A 144 21.07 4.65 17.62
C GLY A 144 20.23 5.59 16.79
N ASP A 145 20.22 5.36 15.47
CA ASP A 145 19.42 6.08 14.49
C ASP A 145 19.08 5.12 13.33
N VAL A 146 17.90 4.49 13.41
CA VAL A 146 17.47 3.50 12.42
C VAL A 146 17.26 4.13 11.05
N VAL A 147 16.73 5.37 11.02
CA VAL A 147 16.50 6.11 9.77
C VAL A 147 17.83 6.34 9.04
N LYS A 148 18.87 6.74 9.77
CA LYS A 148 20.20 6.94 9.22
C LYS A 148 20.84 5.64 8.74
N GLU A 149 20.70 4.56 9.50
CA GLU A 149 21.26 3.26 9.11
C GLU A 149 20.60 2.76 7.82
N LEU A 150 19.28 2.87 7.72
CA LEU A 150 18.58 2.50 6.49
C LEU A 150 18.95 3.43 5.32
N ARG A 151 19.02 4.74 5.55
CA ARG A 151 19.45 5.70 4.50
C ARG A 151 20.83 5.35 3.95
N ASN A 152 21.79 5.08 4.83
CA ASN A 152 23.13 4.69 4.42
C ASN A 152 23.16 3.39 3.60
N ALA A 153 22.33 2.42 4.00
CA ALA A 153 22.18 1.18 3.24
C ALA A 153 21.55 1.42 1.87
N CYS A 154 20.54 2.29 1.79
CA CYS A 154 19.93 2.68 0.51
C CYS A 154 20.95 3.34 -0.44
N ASP A 155 21.79 4.24 0.07
CA ASP A 155 22.84 4.86 -0.72
C ASP A 155 23.87 3.83 -1.23
N LYS A 156 24.28 2.91 -0.37
CA LYS A 156 25.25 1.86 -0.70
C LYS A 156 24.75 0.92 -1.81
N TYR A 157 23.48 0.59 -1.81
CA TYR A 157 22.89 -0.37 -2.75
C TYR A 157 22.06 0.28 -3.86
N ASP A 158 22.12 1.61 -4.03
CA ASP A 158 21.32 2.33 -5.02
C ASP A 158 19.83 1.96 -4.94
N MET A 159 19.27 2.08 -3.75
CA MET A 159 17.84 1.88 -3.44
C MET A 159 17.22 3.24 -3.15
N LYS A 160 16.05 3.53 -3.72
CA LYS A 160 15.31 4.73 -3.36
C LYS A 160 14.80 4.63 -1.93
N PHE A 161 14.70 5.79 -1.27
CA PHE A 161 14.34 5.89 0.14
C PHE A 161 13.08 6.75 0.31
N GLY A 162 12.15 6.29 1.12
CA GLY A 162 10.97 7.02 1.55
C GLY A 162 10.76 6.93 3.06
N VAL A 163 9.91 7.79 3.58
CA VAL A 163 9.57 7.85 5.00
C VAL A 163 8.06 7.87 5.21
N TYR A 164 7.59 7.05 6.15
CA TYR A 164 6.26 7.17 6.73
C TYR A 164 6.37 7.92 8.04
N LEU A 165 5.56 8.95 8.22
CA LEU A 165 5.42 9.69 9.46
C LEU A 165 3.94 9.75 9.83
N SER A 166 3.52 9.01 10.86
CA SER A 166 2.14 9.02 11.31
C SER A 166 1.70 10.41 11.77
N PRO A 167 0.64 10.98 11.16
CA PRO A 167 0.04 12.21 11.69
C PRO A 167 -0.66 11.97 13.03
N TRP A 168 -1.25 10.79 13.24
CA TRP A 168 -1.78 10.40 14.54
C TRP A 168 -0.64 10.05 15.50
N ASP A 169 -0.70 10.62 16.69
CA ASP A 169 0.32 10.45 17.72
C ASP A 169 -0.35 10.24 19.08
N ARG A 170 -0.18 9.04 19.62
CA ARG A 170 -0.81 8.62 20.89
C ARG A 170 0.03 8.95 22.10
N ASN A 171 1.29 9.41 21.89
CA ASN A 171 2.20 9.80 22.96
C ASN A 171 2.25 11.33 23.16
N ALA A 172 2.20 12.13 22.09
CA ALA A 172 2.40 13.57 22.18
C ALA A 172 1.32 14.25 23.02
N GLU A 173 1.71 14.85 24.15
CA GLU A 173 0.78 15.57 25.06
C GLU A 173 0.05 16.73 24.38
N CYS A 174 0.67 17.35 23.37
CA CYS A 174 0.07 18.44 22.59
C CYS A 174 -0.89 17.97 21.50
N TYR A 175 -1.05 16.66 21.27
CA TYR A 175 -2.01 16.15 20.30
C TYR A 175 -3.44 16.56 20.66
N GLY A 176 -4.18 17.11 19.69
CA GLY A 176 -5.51 17.68 19.92
C GLY A 176 -5.49 19.16 20.36
N ASP A 177 -4.31 19.75 20.65
CA ASP A 177 -4.08 21.20 20.61
C ASP A 177 -3.51 21.50 19.22
N SER A 178 -4.42 21.71 18.27
CA SER A 178 -4.09 21.68 16.84
C SER A 178 -2.94 22.61 16.43
N PRO A 179 -2.87 23.88 16.83
CA PRO A 179 -1.73 24.72 16.48
C PRO A 179 -0.39 24.18 17.00
N LYS A 180 -0.32 23.75 18.25
CA LYS A 180 0.92 23.26 18.85
C LYS A 180 1.36 21.94 18.26
N TYR A 181 0.39 21.01 18.03
CA TYR A 181 0.74 19.74 17.44
C TYR A 181 1.17 19.89 15.97
N ASN A 182 0.53 20.76 15.20
CA ASN A 182 0.94 21.01 13.82
C ASN A 182 2.38 21.55 13.76
N GLU A 183 2.78 22.46 14.65
CA GLU A 183 4.18 22.90 14.76
C GLU A 183 5.13 21.76 15.19
N PHE A 184 4.71 20.93 16.14
CA PHE A 184 5.45 19.75 16.58
C PHE A 184 5.68 18.77 15.42
N PHE A 185 4.62 18.47 14.66
CA PHE A 185 4.68 17.56 13.51
C PHE A 185 5.57 18.12 12.38
N ILE A 186 5.45 19.41 12.07
CA ILE A 186 6.30 20.08 11.07
C ILE A 186 7.77 20.01 11.47
N ARG A 187 8.11 20.14 12.75
CA ARG A 187 9.51 19.99 13.22
C ARG A 187 10.01 18.57 12.99
N GLN A 188 9.24 17.54 13.31
CA GLN A 188 9.59 16.14 13.03
C GLN A 188 9.76 15.90 11.53
N LEU A 189 8.81 16.37 10.73
CA LEU A 189 8.88 16.29 9.27
C LEU A 189 10.12 16.99 8.72
N THR A 190 10.45 18.19 9.23
CA THR A 190 11.64 18.94 8.84
C THR A 190 12.92 18.17 9.15
N GLU A 191 13.04 17.57 10.36
CA GLU A 191 14.19 16.73 10.72
C GLU A 191 14.38 15.59 9.70
N LEU A 192 13.31 14.86 9.36
CA LEU A 192 13.36 13.74 8.42
C LEU A 192 13.74 14.19 7.00
N LEU A 193 13.22 15.32 6.56
CA LEU A 193 13.43 15.81 5.19
C LEU A 193 14.75 16.59 4.99
N THR A 194 15.46 16.93 6.07
CA THR A 194 16.74 17.67 5.97
C THR A 194 17.97 16.86 6.37
N ASN A 195 17.82 15.87 7.26
CA ASN A 195 18.98 15.19 7.85
C ASN A 195 19.39 13.91 7.11
N TYR A 196 18.54 13.38 6.21
CA TYR A 196 18.71 12.05 5.63
C TYR A 196 18.80 12.06 4.08
N GLY A 197 19.18 13.20 3.49
CA GLY A 197 19.39 13.31 2.05
C GLY A 197 18.09 13.30 1.25
N GLU A 198 18.12 12.74 0.03
CA GLU A 198 16.98 12.73 -0.88
C GLU A 198 15.91 11.72 -0.41
N VAL A 199 14.67 12.19 -0.28
CA VAL A 199 13.49 11.39 0.03
C VAL A 199 12.60 11.34 -1.22
N HIS A 200 12.21 10.14 -1.65
CA HIS A 200 11.43 9.94 -2.88
C HIS A 200 9.93 9.86 -2.64
N GLU A 201 9.54 9.48 -1.42
CA GLU A 201 8.14 9.39 -1.02
C GLU A 201 7.98 9.77 0.45
N VAL A 202 6.98 10.59 0.73
CA VAL A 202 6.50 10.89 2.08
C VAL A 202 5.10 10.32 2.24
N TRP A 203 4.94 9.37 3.15
CA TRP A 203 3.72 8.64 3.35
C TRP A 203 3.03 9.04 4.65
N PHE A 204 1.80 9.49 4.57
CA PHE A 204 0.97 9.86 5.70
C PHE A 204 -0.22 8.92 5.84
N ASP A 205 -0.38 8.34 7.01
CA ASP A 205 -1.53 7.50 7.32
C ASP A 205 -2.82 8.31 7.44
N GLY A 206 -3.92 7.71 6.99
CA GLY A 206 -5.26 8.31 7.09
C GLY A 206 -5.93 8.09 8.45
N ALA A 207 -5.35 7.27 9.34
CA ALA A 207 -5.89 7.05 10.67
C ALA A 207 -5.83 8.33 11.50
N ASN A 208 -6.96 8.68 12.14
CA ASN A 208 -7.10 9.88 12.98
C ASN A 208 -7.91 9.52 14.22
N GLY A 209 -7.24 9.02 15.24
CA GLY A 209 -7.81 8.72 16.55
C GLY A 209 -7.61 9.81 17.58
N GLU A 210 -7.90 9.49 18.83
CA GLU A 210 -7.69 10.37 19.97
C GLU A 210 -6.24 10.28 20.47
N GLY A 211 -5.72 11.38 20.97
CA GLY A 211 -4.45 11.44 21.66
C GLY A 211 -4.56 11.10 23.15
N PRO A 212 -3.47 11.24 23.93
CA PRO A 212 -3.45 10.91 25.35
C PRO A 212 -4.42 11.76 26.20
N ASN A 213 -4.84 12.90 25.68
CA ASN A 213 -5.82 13.79 26.31
C ASN A 213 -7.27 13.53 25.88
N GLY A 214 -7.55 12.48 25.11
CA GLY A 214 -8.88 12.13 24.58
C GLY A 214 -9.41 13.05 23.48
N LYS A 215 -8.55 13.88 22.89
CA LYS A 215 -8.93 14.79 21.79
C LYS A 215 -8.41 14.32 20.46
N LYS A 216 -9.18 14.60 19.39
CA LYS A 216 -8.74 14.45 18.02
C LYS A 216 -8.01 15.68 17.53
N GLN A 217 -7.09 15.49 16.62
CA GLN A 217 -6.29 16.54 16.00
C GLN A 217 -6.98 17.06 14.73
N VAL A 218 -6.84 18.35 14.48
CA VAL A 218 -7.12 18.97 13.17
C VAL A 218 -5.76 19.28 12.53
N TYR A 219 -5.43 18.55 11.47
CA TYR A 219 -4.15 18.66 10.78
C TYR A 219 -4.13 19.87 9.83
N ASP A 220 -3.01 20.57 9.83
CA ASP A 220 -2.71 21.63 8.86
C ASP A 220 -1.98 21.00 7.64
N TRP A 221 -2.76 20.32 6.80
CA TRP A 221 -2.24 19.65 5.62
C TRP A 221 -1.49 20.58 4.68
N ASP A 222 -1.98 21.81 4.49
CA ASP A 222 -1.34 22.80 3.61
C ASP A 222 0.10 23.11 4.09
N ALA A 223 0.29 23.29 5.39
CA ALA A 223 1.61 23.51 5.96
C ALA A 223 2.51 22.27 5.83
N PHE A 224 1.96 21.06 5.98
CA PHE A 224 2.72 19.82 5.81
C PHE A 224 3.20 19.66 4.36
N TYR A 225 2.32 19.84 3.37
CA TYR A 225 2.69 19.74 1.95
C TYR A 225 3.66 20.81 1.54
N LYS A 226 3.46 22.05 1.99
CA LYS A 226 4.39 23.13 1.72
C LYS A 226 5.79 22.83 2.25
N THR A 227 5.89 22.21 3.42
CA THR A 227 7.16 21.77 4.00
C THR A 227 7.83 20.73 3.11
N ILE A 228 7.09 19.72 2.62
CA ILE A 228 7.63 18.71 1.72
C ILE A 228 8.07 19.33 0.41
N GLN A 229 7.23 20.13 -0.23
CA GLN A 229 7.54 20.80 -1.51
C GLN A 229 8.76 21.68 -1.42
N GLN A 230 8.99 22.34 -0.30
CA GLN A 230 10.17 23.18 -0.09
C GLN A 230 11.45 22.38 0.15
N LEU A 231 11.37 21.30 0.94
CA LEU A 231 12.54 20.54 1.37
C LEU A 231 12.87 19.37 0.43
N GLN A 232 11.86 18.74 -0.15
CA GLN A 232 11.98 17.58 -1.03
C GLN A 232 11.05 17.71 -2.25
N PRO A 233 11.31 18.66 -3.17
CA PRO A 233 10.41 18.99 -4.28
C PRO A 233 10.23 17.85 -5.30
N LYS A 234 11.03 16.79 -5.22
CA LYS A 234 10.94 15.61 -6.07
C LYS A 234 10.20 14.43 -5.39
N ALA A 235 9.87 14.54 -4.10
CA ALA A 235 9.13 13.50 -3.42
C ALA A 235 7.66 13.49 -3.88
N VAL A 236 7.08 12.31 -3.95
CA VAL A 236 5.63 12.14 -4.05
C VAL A 236 5.02 12.08 -2.64
N MET A 237 3.82 12.60 -2.50
CA MET A 237 3.05 12.59 -1.26
C MET A 237 1.93 11.55 -1.34
N ALA A 238 2.06 10.49 -0.57
CA ALA A 238 1.13 9.35 -0.51
C ALA A 238 0.41 9.38 0.84
N ILE A 239 -0.56 8.92 0.90
CA ILE A 239 -1.90 8.49 0.79
C ILE A 239 -2.82 9.69 1.11
N MET A 240 -2.43 10.45 2.16
CA MET A 240 -3.09 11.72 2.51
C MET A 240 -2.49 12.90 1.75
N GLY A 241 -1.91 12.66 0.56
CA GLY A 241 -1.40 13.65 -0.37
C GLY A 241 -2.23 13.74 -1.64
N ASP A 242 -1.78 14.57 -2.58
CA ASP A 242 -2.44 14.72 -3.89
C ASP A 242 -1.66 14.08 -5.05
N ASP A 243 -0.61 13.32 -4.75
CA ASP A 243 0.21 12.64 -5.76
C ASP A 243 -0.16 11.16 -5.94
N VAL A 244 -0.45 10.46 -4.84
CA VAL A 244 -0.69 9.02 -4.81
C VAL A 244 -1.88 8.72 -3.89
N ARG A 245 -2.85 7.97 -4.39
CA ARG A 245 -4.03 7.56 -3.62
C ARG A 245 -3.94 6.12 -3.13
N TRP A 246 -4.51 5.89 -1.97
CA TRP A 246 -4.73 4.55 -1.47
C TRP A 246 -5.77 3.79 -2.31
N VAL A 247 -5.48 2.53 -2.62
CA VAL A 247 -6.41 1.67 -3.38
C VAL A 247 -7.72 1.38 -2.63
N GLY A 248 -7.74 1.57 -1.30
CA GLY A 248 -8.92 1.41 -0.47
C GLY A 248 -9.06 0.07 0.24
N ASN A 249 -8.07 -0.80 0.15
CA ASN A 249 -8.01 -2.07 0.88
C ASN A 249 -6.56 -2.45 1.17
N GLU A 250 -6.34 -3.32 2.18
CA GLU A 250 -5.04 -3.86 2.56
C GLU A 250 -4.88 -5.35 2.16
N LYS A 251 -5.60 -5.77 1.13
CA LYS A 251 -5.62 -7.17 0.66
C LYS A 251 -4.67 -7.42 -0.52
N GLY A 252 -4.03 -6.39 -1.02
CA GLY A 252 -3.18 -6.49 -2.22
C GLY A 252 -3.98 -6.49 -3.52
N LEU A 253 -5.21 -5.97 -3.53
CA LEU A 253 -6.13 -6.01 -4.66
C LEU A 253 -6.30 -4.64 -5.30
N GLY A 254 -5.76 -4.47 -6.50
CA GLY A 254 -6.08 -3.37 -7.40
C GLY A 254 -7.45 -3.56 -8.07
N ARG A 255 -7.83 -2.61 -8.89
CA ARG A 255 -9.07 -2.66 -9.68
C ARG A 255 -8.78 -3.10 -11.10
N GLU A 256 -9.63 -3.91 -11.66
CA GLU A 256 -9.49 -4.30 -13.06
C GLU A 256 -9.59 -3.10 -14.01
N THR A 257 -10.49 -2.16 -13.73
CA THR A 257 -10.62 -0.88 -14.44
C THR A 257 -9.99 0.23 -13.63
N GLU A 258 -8.68 0.39 -13.74
CA GLU A 258 -7.90 1.34 -12.96
C GLU A 258 -7.49 2.56 -13.78
N TRP A 259 -7.93 3.73 -13.33
CA TRP A 259 -7.58 5.02 -13.90
C TRP A 259 -6.59 5.77 -13.00
N SER A 260 -5.49 6.22 -13.58
CA SER A 260 -4.63 7.24 -12.93
C SER A 260 -5.26 8.64 -13.06
N ALA A 261 -5.99 8.91 -14.16
CA ALA A 261 -6.79 10.12 -14.32
C ALA A 261 -8.18 9.92 -13.68
N THR A 262 -8.41 10.43 -12.48
CA THR A 262 -9.60 10.14 -11.64
C THR A 262 -10.41 11.38 -11.29
N VAL A 263 -11.72 11.19 -11.09
CA VAL A 263 -12.62 12.23 -10.56
C VAL A 263 -12.61 12.30 -9.02
N LEU A 264 -11.91 11.41 -8.35
CA LEU A 264 -11.77 11.41 -6.90
C LEU A 264 -10.92 12.61 -6.49
N THR A 265 -11.52 13.55 -5.77
CA THR A 265 -10.80 14.71 -5.24
C THR A 265 -9.94 14.29 -4.05
N PRO A 266 -8.62 14.55 -4.06
CA PRO A 266 -7.75 14.23 -2.94
C PRO A 266 -8.19 14.91 -1.64
N GLY A 267 -8.00 14.21 -0.51
CA GLY A 267 -8.48 14.65 0.81
C GLY A 267 -7.86 15.95 1.35
N ILE A 268 -6.79 16.43 0.73
CA ILE A 268 -6.15 17.70 1.06
C ILE A 268 -6.97 18.94 0.65
N TYR A 269 -7.84 18.78 -0.35
CA TYR A 269 -8.67 19.90 -0.80
C TYR A 269 -9.90 20.03 0.08
N ALA A 270 -10.16 21.24 0.58
CA ALA A 270 -11.31 21.53 1.46
C ALA A 270 -12.67 21.09 0.87
N ARG A 271 -12.78 21.05 -0.47
CA ARG A 271 -13.98 20.64 -1.21
C ARG A 271 -14.10 19.11 -1.41
N SER A 272 -13.10 18.31 -0.98
CA SER A 272 -13.03 16.88 -1.29
C SER A 272 -14.24 16.10 -0.78
N GLU A 273 -14.67 16.34 0.45
CA GLU A 273 -15.81 15.63 1.04
C GLU A 273 -17.11 15.92 0.29
N GLU A 274 -17.39 17.21 0.00
CA GLU A 274 -18.58 17.63 -0.74
C GLU A 274 -18.58 17.07 -2.16
N ASN A 275 -17.46 17.19 -2.88
CA ASN A 275 -17.34 16.75 -4.26
C ASN A 275 -17.44 15.23 -4.38
N ASN A 276 -16.70 14.49 -3.55
CA ASN A 276 -16.73 13.04 -3.56
C ASN A 276 -18.10 12.48 -3.17
N LYS A 277 -18.77 13.08 -2.19
CA LYS A 277 -20.15 12.72 -1.82
C LYS A 277 -21.14 13.01 -2.95
N ARG A 278 -21.04 14.15 -3.62
CA ARG A 278 -21.87 14.51 -4.77
C ARG A 278 -21.73 13.52 -5.92
N LEU A 279 -20.51 13.04 -6.17
CA LEU A 279 -20.21 12.06 -7.22
C LEU A 279 -20.50 10.62 -6.78
N GLY A 280 -20.68 10.36 -5.48
CA GLY A 280 -20.82 9.01 -4.92
C GLY A 280 -19.53 8.21 -4.98
N VAL A 281 -18.37 8.89 -4.98
CA VAL A 281 -17.05 8.24 -5.10
C VAL A 281 -16.30 8.26 -3.76
N PHE A 282 -15.46 7.25 -3.57
CA PHE A 282 -14.60 7.07 -2.42
C PHE A 282 -13.41 6.18 -2.82
N SER A 283 -12.43 6.00 -1.94
CA SER A 283 -11.19 5.27 -2.27
C SER A 283 -11.42 3.87 -2.87
N LYS A 284 -12.48 3.16 -2.44
CA LYS A 284 -12.84 1.82 -2.95
C LYS A 284 -13.71 1.83 -4.21
N ALA A 285 -14.13 2.98 -4.70
CA ALA A 285 -14.98 3.06 -5.88
C ALA A 285 -14.21 2.61 -7.14
N GLU A 286 -14.92 1.96 -8.05
CA GLU A 286 -14.36 1.46 -9.30
C GLU A 286 -14.55 2.47 -10.44
N ASP A 287 -13.76 2.32 -11.49
CA ASP A 287 -13.90 3.05 -12.76
C ASP A 287 -13.95 4.57 -12.61
N LEU A 288 -13.09 5.09 -11.72
CA LEU A 288 -13.06 6.50 -11.28
C LEU A 288 -12.77 7.52 -12.38
N GLY A 289 -12.42 7.09 -13.57
CA GLY A 289 -12.15 7.93 -14.73
C GLY A 289 -13.12 7.71 -15.88
N SER A 290 -14.18 6.91 -15.73
CA SER A 290 -15.11 6.58 -16.81
C SER A 290 -15.82 7.79 -17.42
N ARG A 291 -16.32 7.65 -18.63
CA ARG A 291 -17.13 8.69 -19.30
C ARG A 291 -18.34 9.09 -18.47
N ALA A 292 -18.99 8.13 -17.81
CA ALA A 292 -20.13 8.38 -16.93
C ALA A 292 -19.75 9.20 -15.69
N MET A 293 -18.54 9.01 -15.16
CA MET A 293 -18.02 9.82 -14.07
C MET A 293 -17.61 11.22 -14.55
N LEU A 294 -16.95 11.33 -15.72
CA LEU A 294 -16.59 12.62 -16.32
C LEU A 294 -17.79 13.51 -16.57
N GLU A 295 -18.93 12.95 -17.00
CA GLU A 295 -20.14 13.70 -17.25
C GLU A 295 -20.56 14.54 -16.05
N LYS A 296 -20.48 13.96 -14.83
CA LYS A 296 -20.86 14.58 -13.55
C LYS A 296 -19.76 15.37 -12.88
N ALA A 297 -18.50 15.16 -13.30
CA ALA A 297 -17.34 15.75 -12.66
C ALA A 297 -17.21 17.25 -12.98
N THR A 298 -16.63 17.99 -12.02
CA THR A 298 -16.21 19.38 -12.17
C THR A 298 -14.70 19.52 -12.29
N GLU A 299 -13.96 18.45 -11.98
CA GLU A 299 -12.50 18.44 -11.98
C GLU A 299 -11.98 17.01 -12.14
N LEU A 300 -10.70 16.89 -12.48
CA LEU A 300 -10.02 15.61 -12.67
C LEU A 300 -8.57 15.72 -12.20
N PHE A 301 -8.06 14.66 -11.58
CA PHE A 301 -6.71 14.59 -11.02
C PHE A 301 -5.92 13.43 -11.62
N TRP A 302 -4.63 13.63 -11.90
CA TRP A 302 -3.70 12.51 -12.03
C TRP A 302 -3.36 12.00 -10.64
N TYR A 303 -3.98 10.91 -10.25
CA TYR A 303 -3.97 10.41 -8.87
C TYR A 303 -3.89 8.87 -8.89
N PRO A 304 -2.70 8.33 -9.30
CA PRO A 304 -2.49 6.90 -9.43
C PRO A 304 -2.63 6.18 -8.09
N SER A 305 -3.00 4.90 -8.15
CA SER A 305 -3.20 4.10 -6.95
C SER A 305 -1.95 3.39 -6.47
N GLU A 306 -1.80 3.33 -5.16
CA GLU A 306 -0.90 2.44 -4.44
C GLU A 306 -1.70 1.31 -3.80
N VAL A 307 -1.20 0.10 -3.96
CA VAL A 307 -1.76 -1.12 -3.37
C VAL A 307 -0.81 -1.56 -2.27
N ASP A 308 -1.19 -1.33 -1.03
CA ASP A 308 -0.44 -1.72 0.14
C ASP A 308 -0.95 -3.06 0.70
N VAL A 309 -0.03 -3.92 1.09
CA VAL A 309 -0.34 -5.22 1.70
C VAL A 309 0.88 -5.74 2.45
N SER A 310 0.67 -6.42 3.57
CA SER A 310 1.77 -7.09 4.26
C SER A 310 2.02 -8.50 3.71
N ILE A 311 3.28 -8.92 3.68
CA ILE A 311 3.68 -10.32 3.38
C ILE A 311 3.18 -11.27 4.48
N ARG A 312 2.91 -10.75 5.68
CA ARG A 312 2.39 -11.45 6.87
C ARG A 312 0.93 -11.07 7.14
N PRO A 313 0.24 -11.72 8.09
CA PRO A 313 -1.08 -11.26 8.54
C PRO A 313 -1.07 -9.84 9.10
N GLY A 314 -0.12 -9.52 9.99
CA GLY A 314 0.05 -8.21 10.60
C GLY A 314 0.98 -7.27 9.82
N TRP A 315 0.98 -5.98 10.21
CA TRP A 315 1.92 -4.99 9.69
C TRP A 315 3.26 -5.08 10.41
N PHE A 316 3.27 -5.22 11.75
CA PHE A 316 4.46 -5.49 12.52
C PHE A 316 4.77 -6.99 12.59
N TYR A 317 6.02 -7.32 12.92
CA TYR A 317 6.46 -8.71 13.05
C TYR A 317 5.87 -9.38 14.30
N HIS A 318 5.35 -10.58 14.12
CA HIS A 318 4.92 -11.50 15.17
C HIS A 318 5.53 -12.88 14.91
N ALA A 319 6.26 -13.44 15.89
CA ALA A 319 6.97 -14.72 15.70
C ALA A 319 6.00 -15.89 15.40
N GLU A 320 4.80 -15.86 15.97
CA GLU A 320 3.73 -16.84 15.73
C GLU A 320 3.17 -16.81 14.31
N GLU A 321 3.55 -15.81 13.50
CA GLU A 321 3.16 -15.66 12.11
C GLU A 321 4.22 -16.16 11.12
N ASP A 322 5.35 -16.72 11.57
CA ASP A 322 6.43 -17.20 10.67
C ASP A 322 5.94 -18.27 9.69
N SER A 323 5.01 -19.13 10.11
CA SER A 323 4.35 -20.10 9.22
C SER A 323 3.23 -19.51 8.34
N LYS A 324 2.89 -18.24 8.52
CA LYS A 324 1.77 -17.56 7.84
C LYS A 324 2.23 -16.55 6.77
N VAL A 325 3.50 -16.51 6.45
CA VAL A 325 4.03 -15.73 5.32
C VAL A 325 3.26 -16.10 4.06
N LYS A 326 2.74 -15.14 3.31
CA LYS A 326 1.92 -15.39 2.12
C LYS A 326 2.59 -16.38 1.16
N SER A 327 1.80 -17.29 0.59
CA SER A 327 2.31 -18.27 -0.37
C SER A 327 2.85 -17.60 -1.63
N LEU A 328 3.71 -18.28 -2.37
CA LEU A 328 4.20 -17.80 -3.66
C LEU A 328 3.05 -17.49 -4.61
N LYS A 329 2.02 -18.36 -4.66
CA LYS A 329 0.82 -18.14 -5.47
C LYS A 329 0.10 -16.86 -5.06
N HIS A 330 -0.09 -16.64 -3.77
CA HIS A 330 -0.77 -15.44 -3.27
C HIS A 330 0.01 -14.17 -3.63
N LEU A 331 1.34 -14.14 -3.47
CA LEU A 331 2.16 -13.00 -3.87
C LEU A 331 2.15 -12.78 -5.39
N ALA A 332 2.15 -13.85 -6.18
CA ALA A 332 2.03 -13.75 -7.64
C ALA A 332 0.66 -13.17 -8.04
N ASP A 333 -0.43 -13.62 -7.41
CA ASP A 333 -1.77 -13.07 -7.66
C ASP A 333 -1.87 -11.61 -7.28
N ILE A 334 -1.30 -11.20 -6.13
CA ILE A 334 -1.19 -9.79 -5.72
C ILE A 334 -0.45 -8.97 -6.79
N TYR A 335 0.69 -9.46 -7.29
CA TYR A 335 1.47 -8.75 -8.30
C TYR A 335 0.68 -8.53 -9.60
N PHE A 336 0.01 -9.57 -10.09
CA PHE A 336 -0.81 -9.47 -11.30
C PHE A 336 -2.05 -8.58 -11.10
N GLN A 337 -2.60 -8.52 -9.88
CA GLN A 337 -3.80 -7.73 -9.56
C GLN A 337 -3.48 -6.32 -9.00
N SER A 338 -2.22 -5.96 -8.88
CA SER A 338 -1.77 -4.62 -8.50
C SER A 338 -0.96 -3.98 -9.63
N VAL A 339 0.28 -4.42 -9.85
CA VAL A 339 1.14 -3.94 -10.94
C VAL A 339 0.52 -4.23 -12.31
N GLY A 340 -0.09 -5.41 -12.48
CA GLY A 340 -0.81 -5.77 -13.69
C GLY A 340 -2.12 -5.02 -13.89
N TYR A 341 -2.57 -4.23 -12.92
CA TYR A 341 -3.77 -3.40 -12.95
C TYR A 341 -3.44 -1.90 -12.77
N ASN A 342 -2.35 -1.46 -13.37
CA ASN A 342 -1.95 -0.04 -13.41
C ASN A 342 -1.72 0.62 -12.03
N SER A 343 -1.31 -0.16 -11.03
CA SER A 343 -1.01 0.34 -9.67
C SER A 343 0.45 0.06 -9.30
N VAL A 344 0.98 0.78 -8.32
CA VAL A 344 2.24 0.42 -7.67
C VAL A 344 1.95 -0.49 -6.48
N LEU A 345 2.72 -1.57 -6.34
CA LEU A 345 2.62 -2.48 -5.19
C LEU A 345 3.60 -2.04 -4.11
N LEU A 346 3.07 -1.67 -2.95
CA LEU A 346 3.81 -1.44 -1.71
C LEU A 346 3.65 -2.67 -0.81
N LEU A 347 4.64 -3.58 -0.86
CA LEU A 347 4.62 -4.80 -0.05
C LEU A 347 5.35 -4.56 1.27
N ASN A 348 4.68 -4.80 2.39
CA ASN A 348 5.30 -4.69 3.71
C ASN A 348 6.03 -5.97 4.11
N ILE A 349 7.28 -5.80 4.55
CA ILE A 349 8.16 -6.88 5.02
C ILE A 349 8.70 -6.43 6.39
N PRO A 350 8.03 -6.78 7.51
CA PRO A 350 8.40 -6.27 8.82
C PRO A 350 9.66 -6.95 9.36
N PRO A 351 10.72 -6.19 9.74
CA PRO A 351 11.85 -6.75 10.47
C PRO A 351 11.44 -7.31 11.83
N ASP A 352 12.09 -8.38 12.25
CA ASP A 352 11.86 -9.05 13.52
C ASP A 352 12.52 -8.34 14.71
N ARG A 353 12.36 -8.89 15.93
CA ARG A 353 12.90 -8.29 17.15
C ARG A 353 14.44 -8.23 17.19
N ARG A 354 15.14 -9.03 16.39
CA ARG A 354 16.60 -8.93 16.23
C ARG A 354 16.96 -7.66 15.45
N GLY A 355 16.06 -7.16 14.59
CA GLY A 355 16.29 -6.09 13.64
C GLY A 355 16.75 -6.63 12.28
N LEU A 356 16.32 -7.84 11.91
CA LEU A 356 16.58 -8.49 10.62
C LEU A 356 15.25 -8.76 9.91
N ILE A 357 15.23 -8.75 8.57
CA ILE A 357 14.14 -9.42 7.85
C ILE A 357 14.28 -10.92 8.12
N ASN A 358 13.19 -11.51 8.62
CA ASN A 358 13.15 -12.91 9.01
C ASN A 358 13.46 -13.85 7.84
N GLU A 359 14.11 -14.97 8.11
CA GLU A 359 14.56 -15.94 7.11
C GLU A 359 13.40 -16.50 6.27
N ALA A 360 12.21 -16.68 6.86
CA ALA A 360 11.01 -17.13 6.14
C ALA A 360 10.55 -16.08 5.10
N ASP A 361 10.62 -14.79 5.44
CA ASP A 361 10.29 -13.71 4.51
C ASP A 361 11.33 -13.61 3.40
N VAL A 362 12.63 -13.68 3.73
CA VAL A 362 13.72 -13.66 2.75
C VAL A 362 13.58 -14.81 1.76
N GLN A 363 13.32 -16.02 2.25
CA GLN A 363 13.08 -17.17 1.38
C GLN A 363 11.92 -16.92 0.43
N ARG A 364 10.78 -16.45 0.94
CA ARG A 364 9.59 -16.17 0.13
C ARG A 364 9.83 -15.07 -0.90
N LEU A 365 10.56 -14.03 -0.54
CA LEU A 365 10.94 -12.97 -1.46
C LEU A 365 11.82 -13.48 -2.60
N ASN A 366 12.77 -14.36 -2.31
CA ASN A 366 13.62 -14.99 -3.32
C ASN A 366 12.82 -15.88 -4.29
N GLU A 367 11.88 -16.68 -3.77
CA GLU A 367 10.96 -17.48 -4.59
C GLU A 367 10.11 -16.60 -5.51
N PHE A 368 9.58 -15.51 -4.96
CA PHE A 368 8.77 -14.54 -5.71
C PHE A 368 9.59 -13.81 -6.78
N ALA A 369 10.82 -13.42 -6.48
CA ALA A 369 11.75 -12.83 -7.45
C ALA A 369 12.05 -13.79 -8.60
N ALA A 370 12.43 -15.03 -8.29
CA ALA A 370 12.75 -16.05 -9.27
C ALA A 370 11.55 -16.36 -10.19
N TYR A 371 10.34 -16.43 -9.63
CA TYR A 371 9.13 -16.66 -10.41
C TYR A 371 8.86 -15.50 -11.41
N ARG A 372 8.96 -14.26 -10.95
CA ARG A 372 8.79 -13.08 -11.83
C ARG A 372 9.89 -13.00 -12.89
N GLU A 373 11.14 -13.22 -12.51
CA GLU A 373 12.28 -13.23 -13.43
C GLU A 373 12.07 -14.27 -14.54
N LYS A 374 11.70 -15.50 -14.19
CA LYS A 374 11.41 -16.57 -15.16
C LYS A 374 10.35 -16.15 -16.19
N ILE A 375 9.32 -15.44 -15.78
CA ILE A 375 8.23 -14.96 -16.67
C ILE A 375 8.74 -13.82 -17.56
N PHE A 376 9.21 -12.73 -16.94
CA PHE A 376 9.36 -11.44 -17.63
C PHE A 376 10.69 -11.30 -18.40
N THR A 377 11.67 -12.15 -18.19
CA THR A 377 12.89 -12.21 -19.02
C THR A 377 12.64 -12.88 -20.37
N ASN A 378 11.57 -13.67 -20.51
CA ASN A 378 11.30 -14.47 -21.69
C ASN A 378 10.09 -13.97 -22.47
N ASN A 379 10.18 -12.73 -22.98
CA ASN A 379 9.16 -12.20 -23.88
C ASN A 379 9.06 -13.06 -25.16
N ARG A 380 7.86 -13.55 -25.46
CA ARG A 380 7.55 -14.39 -26.63
C ARG A 380 7.31 -13.60 -27.91
N VAL A 381 7.06 -12.28 -27.79
CA VAL A 381 6.96 -11.41 -28.97
C VAL A 381 8.34 -11.29 -29.63
N GLU A 382 8.45 -11.75 -30.88
CA GLU A 382 9.72 -11.76 -31.61
C GLU A 382 10.12 -10.37 -32.09
N LYS A 383 9.17 -9.65 -32.70
CA LYS A 383 9.31 -8.27 -33.14
C LYS A 383 8.08 -7.50 -32.71
N GLY A 384 8.25 -6.61 -31.76
CA GLY A 384 7.19 -5.72 -31.31
C GLY A 384 7.23 -4.39 -32.07
N ARG A 385 6.09 -3.82 -32.39
CA ARG A 385 5.98 -2.42 -32.76
C ARG A 385 6.20 -1.60 -31.51
N LYS A 386 7.19 -0.74 -31.53
CA LYS A 386 7.39 0.29 -30.51
C LYS A 386 6.58 1.53 -30.90
N ASP A 387 6.08 2.24 -29.90
CA ASP A 387 5.37 3.52 -30.09
C ASP A 387 4.18 3.42 -31.07
N TRP A 388 3.29 2.46 -30.82
CA TRP A 388 2.07 2.33 -31.61
C TRP A 388 1.05 3.40 -31.21
N GLU A 389 0.81 4.33 -32.14
CA GLU A 389 -0.30 5.28 -32.05
C GLU A 389 -1.59 4.58 -32.50
N ALA A 390 -2.51 4.35 -31.54
CA ALA A 390 -3.74 3.62 -31.74
C ALA A 390 -4.95 4.55 -31.62
N VAL A 391 -5.91 4.36 -32.52
CA VAL A 391 -7.24 4.96 -32.44
C VAL A 391 -8.28 3.87 -32.21
N SER A 392 -9.49 4.23 -31.80
CA SER A 392 -10.58 3.27 -31.60
C SER A 392 -10.80 2.40 -32.85
N GLY A 393 -10.84 1.10 -32.66
CA GLY A 393 -10.98 0.10 -33.72
C GLY A 393 -9.66 -0.30 -34.41
N SER A 394 -8.53 0.35 -34.13
CA SER A 394 -7.25 -0.04 -34.74
C SER A 394 -6.67 -1.31 -34.12
N GLU A 395 -5.94 -2.08 -34.92
CA GLU A 395 -5.30 -3.32 -34.47
C GLU A 395 -3.86 -3.42 -34.97
N THR A 396 -3.05 -4.21 -34.26
CA THR A 396 -1.68 -4.54 -34.66
C THR A 396 -1.41 -6.01 -34.38
N VAL A 397 -0.74 -6.65 -35.34
CA VAL A 397 -0.35 -8.06 -35.27
C VAL A 397 1.14 -8.15 -34.93
N TYR A 398 1.48 -9.02 -33.98
CA TYR A 398 2.83 -9.29 -33.51
C TYR A 398 3.18 -10.75 -33.80
N SER A 399 4.36 -11.01 -34.39
CA SER A 399 4.88 -12.38 -34.54
C SER A 399 5.39 -12.88 -33.19
N LEU A 400 5.08 -14.11 -32.86
CA LEU A 400 5.62 -14.80 -31.70
C LEU A 400 6.82 -15.68 -32.11
N LYS A 401 7.74 -15.90 -31.20
CA LYS A 401 8.84 -16.85 -31.37
C LYS A 401 8.27 -18.24 -31.69
N PRO A 402 8.99 -19.08 -32.46
CA PRO A 402 8.51 -20.40 -32.81
C PRO A 402 8.07 -21.22 -31.58
N GLU A 403 7.00 -21.99 -31.76
CA GLU A 403 6.41 -22.85 -30.71
C GLU A 403 6.11 -22.16 -29.38
N SER A 404 5.73 -20.87 -29.44
CA SER A 404 5.39 -20.13 -28.24
C SER A 404 4.08 -20.61 -27.62
N GLU A 405 4.17 -21.03 -26.37
CA GLU A 405 3.04 -21.14 -25.47
C GLU A 405 2.95 -19.87 -24.64
N ILE A 406 1.76 -19.29 -24.54
CA ILE A 406 1.51 -18.04 -23.82
C ILE A 406 0.25 -18.14 -22.96
N ASN A 407 0.25 -17.47 -21.82
CA ASN A 407 -0.91 -17.33 -20.94
C ASN A 407 -0.95 -15.97 -20.22
N VAL A 408 -0.04 -15.06 -20.59
CA VAL A 408 0.01 -13.67 -20.09
C VAL A 408 0.31 -12.74 -21.26
N VAL A 409 -0.48 -11.69 -21.40
CA VAL A 409 -0.16 -10.56 -22.28
C VAL A 409 -0.04 -9.30 -21.45
N MET A 410 0.96 -8.48 -21.75
CA MET A 410 1.21 -7.19 -21.13
C MET A 410 1.12 -6.07 -22.17
N LEU A 411 0.38 -5.03 -21.82
CA LEU A 411 0.31 -3.76 -22.56
C LEU A 411 0.77 -2.62 -21.66
N GLN A 412 1.42 -1.61 -22.25
CA GLN A 412 1.78 -0.36 -21.57
C GLN A 412 1.44 0.83 -22.47
N GLU A 413 0.88 1.88 -21.87
CA GLU A 413 0.79 3.19 -22.50
C GLU A 413 1.99 4.06 -22.10
N ASP A 414 2.39 4.97 -22.96
CA ASP A 414 3.25 6.10 -22.58
C ASP A 414 2.42 7.12 -21.80
N ILE A 415 2.35 6.95 -20.49
CA ILE A 415 1.52 7.79 -19.61
C ILE A 415 1.94 9.25 -19.57
N THR A 416 3.16 9.58 -20.04
CA THR A 416 3.57 10.99 -20.20
C THR A 416 2.80 11.72 -21.29
N LYS A 417 2.01 10.98 -22.06
CA LYS A 417 1.06 11.48 -23.08
C LYS A 417 -0.41 11.29 -22.66
N GLY A 418 -0.63 10.79 -21.45
CA GLY A 418 -1.95 10.53 -20.87
C GLY A 418 -2.35 9.05 -20.88
N GLN A 419 -3.34 8.70 -20.09
CA GLN A 419 -4.00 7.40 -20.07
C GLN A 419 -5.25 7.48 -20.96
N ARG A 420 -5.31 6.69 -22.03
CA ARG A 420 -6.32 6.89 -23.09
C ARG A 420 -7.08 5.65 -23.50
N VAL A 421 -6.53 4.45 -23.29
CA VAL A 421 -7.23 3.20 -23.62
C VAL A 421 -8.39 2.97 -22.65
N GLU A 422 -9.57 2.71 -23.22
CA GLU A 422 -10.81 2.41 -22.47
C GLU A 422 -11.18 0.93 -22.57
N SER A 423 -10.87 0.26 -23.70
CA SER A 423 -11.05 -1.18 -23.84
C SER A 423 -10.20 -1.75 -24.97
N PHE A 424 -9.80 -3.01 -24.80
CA PHE A 424 -9.00 -3.74 -25.78
C PHE A 424 -9.37 -5.22 -25.83
N THR A 425 -9.02 -5.87 -26.94
CA THR A 425 -9.14 -7.31 -27.15
C THR A 425 -7.79 -7.88 -27.59
N VAL A 426 -7.48 -9.09 -27.14
CA VAL A 426 -6.30 -9.86 -27.51
C VAL A 426 -6.74 -11.16 -28.16
N GLU A 427 -6.24 -11.43 -29.35
CA GLU A 427 -6.45 -12.68 -30.07
C GLU A 427 -5.11 -13.35 -30.36
N ALA A 428 -5.10 -14.67 -30.33
CA ALA A 428 -3.95 -15.50 -30.68
C ALA A 428 -4.24 -16.32 -31.95
N LEU A 429 -3.28 -16.39 -32.85
CA LEU A 429 -3.34 -17.26 -34.02
C LEU A 429 -2.85 -18.65 -33.65
N THR A 430 -3.78 -19.55 -33.44
CA THR A 430 -3.57 -20.98 -33.16
C THR A 430 -3.71 -21.82 -34.40
N GLU A 431 -3.53 -23.14 -34.31
CA GLU A 431 -3.83 -24.09 -35.39
C GLU A 431 -5.30 -24.05 -35.84
N GLN A 432 -6.20 -23.56 -34.96
CA GLN A 432 -7.63 -23.43 -35.24
C GLN A 432 -8.03 -22.06 -35.83
N GLY A 433 -7.03 -21.22 -36.12
CA GLY A 433 -7.21 -19.83 -36.54
C GLY A 433 -7.17 -18.82 -35.40
N TRP A 434 -7.62 -17.59 -35.67
CA TRP A 434 -7.68 -16.52 -34.68
C TRP A 434 -8.71 -16.82 -33.58
N GLN A 435 -8.27 -16.80 -32.35
CA GLN A 435 -9.10 -16.99 -31.15
C GLN A 435 -8.94 -15.82 -30.20
N GLU A 436 -10.05 -15.26 -29.71
CA GLU A 436 -10.01 -14.32 -28.58
C GLU A 436 -9.52 -15.06 -27.34
N VAL A 437 -8.40 -14.60 -26.76
CA VAL A 437 -7.80 -15.20 -25.56
C VAL A 437 -7.99 -14.31 -24.34
N ALA A 438 -8.11 -13.00 -24.53
CA ALA A 438 -8.32 -12.05 -23.46
C ALA A 438 -8.98 -10.75 -23.96
N LYS A 439 -9.61 -10.05 -23.03
CA LYS A 439 -10.09 -8.68 -23.19
C LYS A 439 -9.87 -7.93 -21.90
N GLY A 440 -9.80 -6.63 -21.98
CA GLY A 440 -9.63 -5.77 -20.81
C GLY A 440 -10.18 -4.37 -21.06
N THR A 441 -10.16 -3.60 -20.00
CA THR A 441 -10.60 -2.21 -19.98
C THR A 441 -9.42 -1.26 -20.16
N THR A 442 -9.00 -0.59 -19.09
CA THR A 442 -7.89 0.37 -19.12
C THR A 442 -6.53 -0.31 -19.25
N VAL A 443 -5.55 0.41 -19.81
CA VAL A 443 -4.15 -0.01 -19.84
C VAL A 443 -3.31 0.80 -18.86
N GLY A 444 -3.16 2.11 -19.06
CA GLY A 444 -2.33 2.96 -18.25
C GLY A 444 -0.85 2.60 -18.31
N TYR A 445 -0.12 2.81 -17.21
CA TYR A 445 1.32 2.49 -17.20
C TYR A 445 1.59 1.02 -17.49
N LYS A 446 0.80 0.08 -16.89
CA LYS A 446 0.93 -1.37 -17.16
C LYS A 446 -0.39 -2.11 -16.96
N ARG A 447 -0.75 -2.90 -17.95
CA ARG A 447 -1.85 -3.86 -17.87
C ARG A 447 -1.36 -5.25 -18.21
N MET A 448 -1.60 -6.21 -17.32
CA MET A 448 -1.37 -7.63 -17.58
C MET A 448 -2.70 -8.38 -17.53
N VAL A 449 -2.93 -9.23 -18.51
CA VAL A 449 -4.10 -10.13 -18.54
C VAL A 449 -3.63 -11.56 -18.61
N ARG A 450 -4.21 -12.42 -17.77
CA ARG A 450 -3.95 -13.87 -17.71
C ARG A 450 -5.10 -14.62 -18.36
N PHE A 451 -4.79 -15.70 -19.04
CA PHE A 451 -5.75 -16.57 -19.73
C PHE A 451 -5.24 -18.01 -19.76
N PRO A 452 -6.09 -19.02 -20.09
CA PRO A 452 -5.63 -20.39 -20.28
C PRO A 452 -4.52 -20.49 -21.33
N ALA A 453 -3.50 -21.28 -21.08
CA ALA A 453 -2.34 -21.40 -21.94
C ALA A 453 -2.73 -21.84 -23.35
N VAL A 454 -2.19 -21.15 -24.37
CA VAL A 454 -2.41 -21.45 -25.78
C VAL A 454 -1.08 -21.46 -26.53
N LYS A 455 -0.95 -22.39 -27.50
CA LYS A 455 0.15 -22.36 -28.47
C LYS A 455 -0.26 -21.48 -29.64
N ALA A 456 0.55 -20.48 -29.96
CA ALA A 456 0.25 -19.50 -30.98
C ALA A 456 1.49 -19.06 -31.75
N THR A 457 1.28 -18.64 -32.99
CA THR A 457 2.33 -18.10 -33.88
C THR A 457 2.29 -16.59 -33.98
N GLN A 458 1.12 -15.99 -33.76
CA GLN A 458 0.92 -14.54 -33.78
C GLN A 458 -0.03 -14.11 -32.66
N LEU A 459 0.10 -12.86 -32.27
CA LEU A 459 -0.77 -12.16 -31.34
C LEU A 459 -1.35 -10.92 -32.03
N ARG A 460 -2.66 -10.75 -31.99
CA ARG A 460 -3.33 -9.52 -32.45
C ARG A 460 -3.89 -8.77 -31.27
N VAL A 461 -3.50 -7.50 -31.14
CA VAL A 461 -4.06 -6.59 -30.14
C VAL A 461 -4.92 -5.57 -30.87
N LYS A 462 -6.16 -5.44 -30.44
CA LYS A 462 -7.12 -4.46 -30.94
C LYS A 462 -7.49 -3.50 -29.83
N ILE A 463 -7.35 -2.20 -30.07
CA ILE A 463 -7.88 -1.15 -29.21
C ILE A 463 -9.32 -0.89 -29.64
N ASN A 464 -10.27 -1.39 -28.83
CA ASN A 464 -11.69 -1.27 -29.17
C ASN A 464 -12.15 0.17 -29.02
N GLU A 465 -11.81 0.79 -27.87
CA GLU A 465 -12.14 2.20 -27.56
C GLU A 465 -10.97 2.90 -26.89
N CYS A 466 -10.74 4.15 -27.25
CA CYS A 466 -9.80 5.03 -26.60
C CYS A 466 -10.24 6.51 -26.71
N ARG A 467 -9.66 7.33 -25.83
CA ARG A 467 -9.79 8.80 -25.84
C ARG A 467 -8.67 9.38 -26.69
N LEU A 468 -8.98 10.11 -27.73
CA LEU A 468 -7.96 10.59 -28.67
C LEU A 468 -7.08 9.42 -29.20
N THR A 469 -5.86 9.73 -29.63
CA THR A 469 -4.88 8.71 -30.04
C THR A 469 -4.17 8.16 -28.80
N ALA A 470 -4.33 6.88 -28.51
CA ALA A 470 -3.60 6.19 -27.44
C ALA A 470 -2.15 5.88 -27.89
N HIS A 471 -1.21 6.01 -26.99
CA HIS A 471 0.22 5.76 -27.26
C HIS A 471 0.67 4.47 -26.57
N ILE A 472 0.67 3.36 -27.28
CA ILE A 472 1.08 2.05 -26.76
C ILE A 472 2.58 1.93 -26.86
N SER A 473 3.27 2.04 -25.73
CA SER A 473 4.73 1.97 -25.63
C SER A 473 5.28 0.55 -25.70
N GLN A 474 4.49 -0.44 -25.22
CA GLN A 474 4.92 -1.84 -25.22
C GLN A 474 3.74 -2.80 -25.33
N VAL A 475 3.97 -3.90 -26.09
CA VAL A 475 3.17 -5.13 -26.07
C VAL A 475 4.13 -6.30 -25.89
N ALA A 476 3.84 -7.18 -24.95
CA ALA A 476 4.63 -8.38 -24.69
C ALA A 476 3.73 -9.57 -24.36
N ALA A 477 4.23 -10.77 -24.60
CA ALA A 477 3.55 -12.02 -24.27
C ALA A 477 4.49 -12.95 -23.51
N TYR A 478 3.97 -13.62 -22.51
CA TYR A 478 4.74 -14.46 -21.60
C TYR A 478 4.01 -15.78 -21.31
N TYR A 479 4.76 -16.71 -20.75
CA TYR A 479 4.23 -17.90 -20.12
C TYR A 479 4.57 -17.89 -18.63
N ALA A 480 3.56 -17.95 -17.79
CA ALA A 480 3.66 -18.08 -16.35
C ALA A 480 3.29 -19.52 -15.96
N ASP A 481 4.19 -20.23 -15.28
CA ASP A 481 3.87 -21.56 -14.78
C ASP A 481 2.67 -21.46 -13.82
N PRO A 482 1.73 -22.41 -13.89
CA PRO A 482 0.67 -22.51 -12.90
C PRO A 482 1.25 -22.74 -11.50
N LEU A 483 0.70 -22.03 -10.53
CA LEU A 483 1.03 -22.20 -9.11
C LEU A 483 -0.16 -22.82 -8.38
N GLU A 484 0.10 -23.79 -7.53
CA GLU A 484 -0.89 -24.40 -6.67
C GLU A 484 -0.95 -23.70 -5.32
N GLU A 485 -2.12 -23.73 -4.68
CA GLU A 485 -2.26 -23.27 -3.29
C GLU A 485 -1.45 -24.19 -2.36
N GLU A 486 -0.70 -23.58 -1.45
CA GLU A 486 -0.03 -24.32 -0.40
C GLU A 486 -1.09 -24.86 0.56
N ASN A 487 -1.18 -26.18 0.70
CA ASN A 487 -2.06 -26.83 1.67
C ASN A 487 -1.56 -26.54 3.09
N ARG A 488 -2.03 -25.45 3.68
CA ARG A 488 -1.80 -25.10 5.08
C ARG A 488 -3.04 -25.50 5.89
N THR A 489 -3.08 -26.71 6.38
CA THR A 489 -4.09 -27.12 7.37
C THR A 489 -3.75 -26.47 8.70
N GLU A 490 -4.33 -25.30 8.95
CA GLU A 490 -4.30 -24.72 10.30
C GLU A 490 -5.27 -25.47 11.20
N ASN A 491 -4.75 -26.41 12.00
CA ASN A 491 -5.54 -27.01 13.07
C ASN A 491 -5.54 -26.09 14.30
N TRP A 492 -6.29 -24.96 14.18
CA TRP A 492 -6.39 -23.96 15.21
C TRP A 492 -7.31 -24.35 16.40
N ASN A 493 -7.88 -25.55 16.37
CA ASN A 493 -8.63 -26.15 17.46
C ASN A 493 -8.47 -27.66 17.45
N ASN A 494 -7.70 -28.20 18.39
CA ASN A 494 -7.51 -29.64 18.53
C ASN A 494 -8.34 -30.27 19.64
N LEU A 495 -9.23 -29.49 20.31
CA LEU A 495 -10.19 -29.99 21.29
C LEU A 495 -11.58 -30.07 20.65
N PRO A 496 -12.19 -31.27 20.51
CA PRO A 496 -13.53 -31.42 19.93
C PRO A 496 -14.58 -30.57 20.64
N ARG A 497 -15.33 -29.76 19.88
CA ARG A 497 -16.36 -28.85 20.42
C ARG A 497 -17.65 -29.55 20.88
N ALA A 498 -17.81 -30.84 20.64
CA ALA A 498 -19.06 -31.57 20.99
C ALA A 498 -19.41 -31.51 22.47
N SER A 499 -18.41 -31.37 23.35
CA SER A 499 -18.62 -31.25 24.81
C SER A 499 -18.74 -29.81 25.29
N TRP A 500 -18.53 -28.83 24.41
CA TRP A 500 -18.50 -27.42 24.81
C TRP A 500 -19.90 -26.89 25.07
N LYS A 501 -20.03 -26.05 26.11
CA LYS A 501 -21.27 -25.35 26.42
C LYS A 501 -21.00 -23.87 26.65
N GLN A 502 -21.72 -23.03 25.96
CA GLN A 502 -21.68 -21.60 26.22
C GLN A 502 -22.39 -21.31 27.54
N VAL A 503 -21.68 -20.74 28.50
CA VAL A 503 -22.15 -20.36 29.82
C VAL A 503 -22.69 -18.94 29.83
N ALA A 504 -21.97 -18.04 29.13
CA ALA A 504 -22.34 -16.64 28.93
C ALA A 504 -21.94 -16.16 27.55
N ALA A 505 -22.69 -15.18 27.01
CA ALA A 505 -22.41 -14.60 25.67
C ALA A 505 -21.52 -13.37 25.75
N SER A 506 -21.59 -12.59 26.83
CA SER A 506 -20.79 -11.37 26.98
C SER A 506 -20.45 -11.12 28.48
N PRO A 507 -19.19 -11.23 28.89
CA PRO A 507 -18.09 -11.79 28.09
C PRO A 507 -18.32 -13.26 27.71
N LEU A 508 -17.82 -13.67 26.55
CA LEU A 508 -18.00 -15.06 26.09
C LEU A 508 -17.34 -16.01 27.09
N THR A 509 -18.14 -16.89 27.67
CA THR A 509 -17.68 -17.88 28.65
C THR A 509 -18.10 -19.28 28.21
N ILE A 510 -17.13 -20.19 28.14
CA ILE A 510 -17.32 -21.56 27.62
C ILE A 510 -16.87 -22.58 28.68
N ASP A 511 -17.73 -23.59 28.96
CA ASP A 511 -17.35 -24.83 29.63
C ASP A 511 -16.88 -25.84 28.57
N LEU A 512 -15.62 -26.24 28.61
CA LEU A 512 -15.01 -27.20 27.69
C LEU A 512 -15.48 -28.65 27.93
N GLY A 513 -16.29 -28.88 28.99
CA GLY A 513 -16.84 -30.19 29.37
C GLY A 513 -15.88 -31.06 30.19
N LYS A 514 -14.58 -30.75 30.18
CA LYS A 514 -13.55 -31.42 31.00
C LYS A 514 -12.40 -30.49 31.27
N GLU A 515 -11.62 -30.78 32.29
CA GLU A 515 -10.35 -30.08 32.52
C GLU A 515 -9.29 -30.54 31.51
N VAL A 516 -8.60 -29.61 30.89
CA VAL A 516 -7.54 -29.83 29.92
C VAL A 516 -6.37 -28.89 30.18
N GLU A 517 -5.21 -29.23 29.67
CA GLU A 517 -4.03 -28.36 29.67
C GLU A 517 -3.93 -27.62 28.34
N ILE A 518 -4.16 -26.31 28.36
CA ILE A 518 -4.22 -25.44 27.18
C ILE A 518 -2.89 -24.73 27.00
N SER A 519 -2.34 -24.73 25.78
CA SER A 519 -1.12 -24.00 25.40
C SER A 519 -1.40 -22.74 24.57
N ALA A 520 -2.56 -22.65 23.93
CA ALA A 520 -2.96 -21.50 23.14
C ALA A 520 -4.49 -21.42 22.99
N PHE A 521 -5.00 -20.23 22.71
CA PHE A 521 -6.35 -20.06 22.17
C PHE A 521 -6.30 -19.42 20.79
N THR A 522 -7.33 -19.62 19.97
CA THR A 522 -7.46 -18.99 18.65
C THR A 522 -8.80 -18.29 18.54
N TYR A 523 -8.78 -17.08 18.02
CA TYR A 523 -9.96 -16.39 17.52
C TYR A 523 -9.96 -16.47 15.99
N ALA A 524 -11.00 -17.03 15.41
CA ALA A 524 -11.19 -17.20 13.97
C ALA A 524 -12.49 -16.52 13.54
N PRO A 525 -12.46 -15.29 13.04
CA PRO A 525 -13.65 -14.58 12.59
C PRO A 525 -14.37 -15.37 11.49
N LEU A 526 -15.67 -15.62 11.62
CA LEU A 526 -16.45 -16.41 10.65
C LEU A 526 -16.66 -15.72 9.32
N LYS A 527 -16.41 -14.42 9.23
CA LYS A 527 -16.62 -13.64 8.01
C LYS A 527 -15.31 -12.98 7.58
N ALA A 528 -14.93 -13.25 6.35
CA ALA A 528 -13.75 -12.68 5.69
C ALA A 528 -13.82 -11.15 5.47
N GLU A 529 -14.95 -10.51 5.82
CA GLU A 529 -15.13 -9.06 5.74
C GLU A 529 -15.06 -8.44 7.13
N ALA A 530 -14.28 -7.38 7.26
CA ALA A 530 -14.20 -6.58 8.47
C ALA A 530 -15.58 -6.08 8.91
N LYS A 531 -15.94 -6.35 10.16
CA LYS A 531 -17.16 -5.84 10.77
C LYS A 531 -16.83 -4.91 11.93
N PRO A 532 -17.61 -3.84 12.13
CA PRO A 532 -17.45 -2.97 13.30
C PRO A 532 -17.53 -3.70 14.65
N THR A 533 -18.15 -4.87 14.66
CA THR A 533 -18.36 -5.71 15.87
C THR A 533 -17.26 -6.75 16.09
N MET A 534 -16.27 -6.87 15.19
CA MET A 534 -15.17 -7.82 15.32
C MET A 534 -14.30 -7.51 16.54
N ALA A 535 -13.86 -8.54 17.24
CA ALA A 535 -12.93 -8.39 18.37
C ALA A 535 -11.60 -7.84 17.86
N PHE A 536 -11.16 -6.73 18.48
CA PHE A 536 -9.90 -6.07 18.18
C PHE A 536 -8.90 -6.21 19.32
N ARG A 537 -9.35 -5.93 20.57
CA ARG A 537 -8.57 -6.16 21.78
C ARG A 537 -9.27 -7.16 22.67
N TYR A 538 -8.50 -7.88 23.49
CA TYR A 538 -9.00 -8.94 24.33
C TYR A 538 -8.24 -9.07 25.65
N LYS A 539 -8.95 -9.70 26.63
CA LYS A 539 -8.35 -10.37 27.78
C LYS A 539 -8.87 -11.80 27.80
N PHE A 540 -7.98 -12.74 28.05
CA PHE A 540 -8.32 -14.15 28.08
C PHE A 540 -8.11 -14.71 29.49
N TYR A 541 -9.07 -15.48 29.96
CA TYR A 541 -9.06 -16.04 31.30
C TYR A 541 -9.33 -17.54 31.25
N VAL A 542 -8.73 -18.25 32.22
CA VAL A 542 -8.94 -19.68 32.47
C VAL A 542 -9.45 -19.92 33.88
N SER A 543 -10.23 -21.00 34.04
CA SER A 543 -10.74 -21.42 35.37
C SER A 543 -10.96 -22.93 35.40
N ALA A 544 -10.73 -23.55 36.56
CA ALA A 544 -11.07 -24.94 36.81
C ALA A 544 -12.55 -25.14 37.25
N ASP A 545 -13.14 -24.14 37.90
CA ASP A 545 -14.45 -24.24 38.56
C ASP A 545 -15.51 -23.25 38.02
N GLY A 546 -15.14 -22.39 37.08
CA GLY A 546 -15.99 -21.35 36.51
C GLY A 546 -16.31 -20.18 37.45
N LYS A 547 -15.65 -20.11 38.61
CA LYS A 547 -15.83 -19.06 39.64
C LYS A 547 -14.56 -18.30 39.88
N ASN A 548 -13.44 -19.00 40.03
CA ASN A 548 -12.13 -18.42 40.24
C ASN A 548 -11.41 -18.31 38.89
N TRP A 549 -11.15 -17.08 38.45
CA TRP A 549 -10.60 -16.80 37.14
C TRP A 549 -9.14 -16.31 37.26
N LYS A 550 -8.28 -16.86 36.41
CA LYS A 550 -6.90 -16.44 36.22
C LYS A 550 -6.81 -15.79 34.84
N GLU A 551 -6.34 -14.54 34.78
CA GLU A 551 -5.99 -13.90 33.51
C GLU A 551 -4.72 -14.54 32.96
N VAL A 552 -4.73 -14.87 31.67
CA VAL A 552 -3.54 -15.36 30.95
C VAL A 552 -2.87 -14.16 30.30
N PRO A 553 -1.62 -13.85 30.67
CA PRO A 553 -0.89 -12.74 30.08
C PRO A 553 -0.70 -12.91 28.57
N ALA A 554 -1.06 -11.88 27.82
CA ALA A 554 -0.89 -11.82 26.37
C ALA A 554 -0.74 -10.35 25.95
N ASN A 555 -0.44 -10.11 24.64
CA ASN A 555 -0.34 -8.75 24.10
C ASN A 555 -1.68 -7.98 24.14
N GLY A 556 -2.80 -8.71 24.20
CA GLY A 556 -4.14 -8.13 24.35
C GLY A 556 -4.72 -7.52 23.07
N GLU A 557 -4.10 -7.70 21.91
CA GLU A 557 -4.54 -7.19 20.62
C GLU A 557 -4.39 -8.25 19.53
N PHE A 558 -5.39 -8.36 18.64
CA PHE A 558 -5.30 -9.22 17.46
C PHE A 558 -4.61 -8.48 16.31
N SER A 559 -3.62 -9.13 15.69
CA SER A 559 -2.77 -8.57 14.64
C SER A 559 -3.59 -8.23 13.39
N ASN A 560 -3.72 -6.95 13.09
CA ASN A 560 -4.41 -6.38 11.90
C ASN A 560 -5.77 -7.03 11.54
N ILE A 561 -6.47 -7.58 12.51
CA ILE A 561 -7.68 -8.40 12.29
C ILE A 561 -8.82 -7.63 11.62
N MET A 562 -8.85 -6.31 11.78
CA MET A 562 -9.88 -5.44 11.20
C MET A 562 -9.79 -5.35 9.66
N HIS A 563 -8.59 -5.46 9.12
CA HIS A 563 -8.33 -5.36 7.68
C HIS A 563 -7.99 -6.71 7.06
N ASN A 564 -7.45 -7.64 7.89
CA ASN A 564 -7.08 -8.98 7.48
C ASN A 564 -7.66 -10.02 8.48
N PRO A 565 -8.97 -10.34 8.40
CA PRO A 565 -9.69 -11.17 9.36
C PRO A 565 -9.37 -12.67 9.20
N LEU A 566 -8.12 -13.05 9.45
CA LEU A 566 -7.64 -14.43 9.48
C LEU A 566 -7.70 -15.02 10.90
N PRO A 567 -7.71 -16.35 11.05
CA PRO A 567 -7.57 -17.00 12.36
C PRO A 567 -6.27 -16.57 13.04
N GLN A 568 -6.36 -16.12 14.28
CA GLN A 568 -5.22 -15.64 15.07
C GLN A 568 -5.05 -16.46 16.34
N THR A 569 -3.92 -17.13 16.46
CA THR A 569 -3.57 -17.98 17.60
C THR A 569 -2.68 -17.20 18.55
N VAL A 570 -3.07 -17.17 19.81
CA VAL A 570 -2.33 -16.57 20.91
C VAL A 570 -1.73 -17.69 21.76
N THR A 571 -0.42 -17.84 21.66
CA THR A 571 0.32 -18.86 22.42
C THR A 571 0.61 -18.36 23.82
N PHE A 572 0.42 -19.21 24.83
CA PHE A 572 0.69 -18.87 26.22
C PHE A 572 2.16 -19.06 26.55
N GLY A 573 2.71 -18.18 27.39
CA GLY A 573 4.07 -18.32 27.90
C GLY A 573 4.29 -19.59 28.75
N GLN A 574 3.21 -20.14 29.33
CA GLN A 574 3.16 -21.42 30.01
C GLN A 574 1.80 -22.08 29.80
N LYS A 575 1.76 -23.40 29.87
CA LYS A 575 0.50 -24.16 29.78
C LYS A 575 -0.41 -23.86 30.97
N GLU A 576 -1.71 -23.78 30.72
CA GLU A 576 -2.72 -23.48 31.73
C GLU A 576 -3.76 -24.61 31.84
N LYS A 577 -4.05 -25.05 33.06
CA LYS A 577 -5.13 -26.01 33.31
C LYS A 577 -6.45 -25.29 33.38
N ALA A 578 -7.41 -25.73 32.56
CA ALA A 578 -8.73 -25.12 32.49
C ALA A 578 -9.82 -26.10 32.12
N ARG A 579 -10.97 -25.97 32.76
CA ARG A 579 -12.26 -26.50 32.30
C ARG A 579 -13.10 -25.39 31.69
N PHE A 580 -12.93 -24.16 32.17
CA PHE A 580 -13.69 -23.01 31.67
C PHE A 580 -12.68 -21.99 31.07
N ILE A 581 -13.10 -21.36 29.97
CA ILE A 581 -12.42 -20.25 29.36
C ILE A 581 -13.36 -19.05 29.26
N LYS A 582 -12.81 -17.84 29.36
CA LYS A 582 -13.55 -16.60 29.20
C LYS A 582 -12.76 -15.63 28.34
N LEU A 583 -13.42 -15.05 27.35
CA LEU A 583 -12.86 -14.01 26.48
C LEU A 583 -13.64 -12.70 26.68
N GLU A 584 -12.98 -11.71 27.21
CA GLU A 584 -13.42 -10.31 27.19
C GLU A 584 -12.83 -9.64 25.99
N ALA A 585 -13.66 -9.18 25.05
CA ALA A 585 -13.18 -8.57 23.82
C ALA A 585 -13.85 -7.22 23.59
N THR A 586 -13.10 -6.31 22.97
CA THR A 586 -13.53 -4.95 22.60
C THR A 586 -13.40 -4.74 21.10
N THR A 587 -14.18 -3.81 20.54
CA THR A 587 -13.97 -3.28 19.18
C THR A 587 -13.17 -1.98 19.25
N PRO A 588 -12.72 -1.42 18.14
CA PRO A 588 -12.09 -0.09 18.14
C PRO A 588 -12.98 1.03 18.70
N THR A 589 -14.30 0.88 18.60
CA THR A 589 -15.28 1.92 18.93
C THR A 589 -16.22 1.57 20.10
N ALA A 590 -16.18 0.31 20.60
CA ALA A 590 -17.06 -0.14 21.66
C ALA A 590 -16.33 -0.98 22.72
N THR A 591 -16.81 -0.89 23.96
CA THR A 591 -16.25 -1.61 25.12
C THR A 591 -16.50 -3.11 25.09
N THR A 592 -17.35 -3.62 24.20
CA THR A 592 -17.65 -5.03 24.05
C THR A 592 -17.73 -5.41 22.57
N ALA A 593 -17.06 -6.50 22.20
CA ALA A 593 -17.22 -7.17 20.91
C ALA A 593 -18.12 -8.40 21.07
N GLN A 594 -18.88 -8.72 20.04
CA GLN A 594 -19.67 -9.97 19.98
C GLN A 594 -18.82 -11.06 19.34
N VAL A 595 -18.46 -12.06 20.13
CA VAL A 595 -17.70 -13.24 19.68
C VAL A 595 -18.56 -14.48 19.88
N GLU A 596 -18.66 -15.32 18.87
CA GLU A 596 -19.42 -16.58 18.93
C GLU A 596 -18.51 -17.74 19.35
N MET A 597 -19.11 -18.76 20.02
CA MET A 597 -18.35 -19.93 20.49
C MET A 597 -17.64 -20.70 19.37
N ASN A 598 -18.22 -20.73 18.17
CA ASN A 598 -17.63 -21.39 16.98
C ASN A 598 -16.45 -20.61 16.37
N GLU A 599 -16.27 -19.34 16.74
CA GLU A 599 -15.12 -18.53 16.38
C GLU A 599 -13.90 -18.76 17.30
N ILE A 600 -14.09 -19.50 18.42
CA ILE A 600 -13.01 -19.79 19.36
C ILE A 600 -12.50 -21.23 19.19
N GLY A 601 -11.20 -21.36 19.24
CA GLY A 601 -10.48 -22.62 19.34
C GLY A 601 -9.54 -22.64 20.52
N VAL A 602 -9.16 -23.82 20.97
CA VAL A 602 -8.11 -24.04 21.95
C VAL A 602 -7.12 -25.10 21.43
N THR A 603 -5.85 -24.89 21.71
CA THR A 603 -4.80 -25.87 21.48
C THR A 603 -4.47 -26.52 22.81
N VAL A 604 -4.81 -27.82 22.91
CA VAL A 604 -4.46 -28.64 24.06
C VAL A 604 -3.06 -29.20 23.84
N ALA A 605 -2.24 -29.12 24.88
CA ALA A 605 -0.92 -29.72 24.87
C ALA A 605 -1.02 -31.26 24.74
N PRO A 606 -0.13 -31.90 23.97
CA PRO A 606 -0.07 -33.35 23.86
C PRO A 606 0.27 -34.02 25.19
#